data_c9c34039a1e693db738c4956f6f52a9f
#
_entry.id   c9c34039a1e693db738c4956f6f52a9f
#
_cell.length_a   1.000
_cell.length_b   1.000
_cell.length_c   1.000
_cell.angle_alpha   90.00
_cell.angle_beta   90.00
_cell.angle_gamma   90.00
#
_symmetry.space_group_name_H-M   'P 1'
#
loop_
_entity.id
_entity.type
_entity.pdbx_description
1 polymer ?
#
loop_
_entity_poly.entity_id
_entity_poly.type
_entity_poly.pdbx_seq_one_letter_code
_entity_poly.pdbx_strand_id
1 'polypeptide(L)'
;MKARASIDLRCQRRSRAFTLIECLVYIGLFAFLLGLGTVAFYRCFDNMKGLRRNADDITRAVHAGELWRNDIRAAARAIQVDQTDQTIRIPQRDREVFYRFADTQVFRRAGADAPWLPLLSKVQNSQMTNDPRAHVTAWCWELELQPTRKNVRTRPLFTFLAVPENGKQP
;
A
#
# COMPACT_ATOMS: atom_id res chain seq x y z
N MET A 1 -56.27 -73.90 20.95
CA MET A 1 -54.88 -74.09 20.51
C MET A 1 -54.52 -72.93 19.59
N LYS A 2 -53.73 -71.96 20.07
CA LYS A 2 -53.27 -70.77 19.31
C LYS A 2 -51.79 -70.89 19.08
N ALA A 3 -51.40 -71.14 17.86
CA ALA A 3 -49.96 -71.08 17.44
C ALA A 3 -49.56 -69.63 17.24
N ARG A 4 -48.57 -69.13 17.98
CA ARG A 4 -47.88 -67.84 17.79
C ARG A 4 -46.81 -68.06 16.80
N ALA A 5 -46.89 -67.45 15.61
CA ALA A 5 -45.78 -67.30 14.65
C ALA A 5 -44.93 -66.15 15.10
N SER A 6 -43.70 -66.46 15.53
CA SER A 6 -42.68 -65.48 15.79
C SER A 6 -42.00 -65.05 14.47
N ILE A 7 -42.19 -63.82 14.04
CA ILE A 7 -41.48 -63.23 12.89
C ILE A 7 -40.18 -62.71 13.39
N ASP A 8 -39.12 -63.46 13.11
CA ASP A 8 -37.71 -63.08 13.37
C ASP A 8 -37.28 -62.09 12.27
N LEU A 9 -37.44 -60.81 12.53
CA LEU A 9 -36.84 -59.73 11.69
C LEU A 9 -35.36 -59.62 12.02
N ARG A 10 -34.54 -60.51 11.46
CA ARG A 10 -33.10 -60.31 11.42
C ARG A 10 -32.78 -59.15 10.46
N CYS A 11 -32.62 -57.98 11.04
CA CYS A 11 -32.06 -56.83 10.36
C CYS A 11 -30.56 -57.13 10.08
N GLN A 12 -30.30 -57.68 8.91
CA GLN A 12 -28.98 -58.05 8.45
C GLN A 12 -28.23 -56.72 8.11
N ARG A 13 -27.63 -56.13 9.17
CA ARG A 13 -26.66 -55.03 8.98
C ARG A 13 -25.53 -55.54 8.09
N ARG A 14 -25.60 -55.24 6.81
CA ARG A 14 -24.53 -55.46 5.85
C ARG A 14 -23.37 -54.50 6.23
N SER A 15 -22.51 -54.96 7.13
CA SER A 15 -21.21 -54.29 7.35
C SER A 15 -20.41 -54.41 6.06
N ARG A 16 -20.40 -53.33 5.29
CA ARG A 16 -19.49 -53.24 4.15
C ARG A 16 -18.06 -53.23 4.75
N ALA A 17 -17.38 -54.35 4.66
CA ALA A 17 -15.96 -54.43 4.97
C ALA A 17 -15.24 -53.57 3.93
N PHE A 18 -14.67 -52.46 4.37
CA PHE A 18 -13.80 -51.65 3.52
C PHE A 18 -12.62 -52.50 3.09
N THR A 19 -12.40 -52.60 1.77
CA THR A 19 -11.27 -53.31 1.24
C THR A 19 -10.00 -52.45 1.42
N LEU A 20 -8.88 -53.07 1.68
CA LEU A 20 -7.59 -52.37 1.90
C LEU A 20 -7.25 -51.45 0.73
N ILE A 21 -7.61 -51.84 -0.48
CA ILE A 21 -7.42 -51.05 -1.71
C ILE A 21 -8.28 -49.77 -1.71
N GLU A 22 -9.51 -49.85 -1.22
CA GLU A 22 -10.40 -48.71 -1.14
C GLU A 22 -9.85 -47.65 -0.17
N CYS A 23 -9.31 -48.04 0.99
CA CYS A 23 -8.63 -47.14 1.91
C CYS A 23 -7.42 -46.48 1.25
N LEU A 24 -6.65 -47.22 0.47
CA LEU A 24 -5.46 -46.70 -0.21
C LEU A 24 -5.83 -45.65 -1.27
N VAL A 25 -6.91 -45.90 -2.02
CA VAL A 25 -7.45 -44.92 -3.00
C VAL A 25 -7.91 -43.64 -2.31
N TYR A 26 -8.63 -43.74 -1.18
CA TYR A 26 -9.07 -42.56 -0.44
C TYR A 26 -7.90 -41.75 0.14
N ILE A 27 -6.87 -42.43 0.68
CA ILE A 27 -5.66 -41.76 1.18
C ILE A 27 -4.94 -41.04 0.02
N GLY A 28 -4.80 -41.67 -1.14
CA GLY A 28 -4.21 -41.07 -2.33
C GLY A 28 -4.98 -39.85 -2.81
N LEU A 29 -6.30 -39.94 -2.92
CA LEU A 29 -7.17 -38.83 -3.31
C LEU A 29 -7.09 -37.68 -2.30
N PHE A 30 -7.12 -37.99 -1.01
CA PHE A 30 -6.99 -37.01 0.07
C PHE A 30 -5.64 -36.27 0.02
N ALA A 31 -4.54 -37.01 -0.14
CA ALA A 31 -3.22 -36.42 -0.26
C ALA A 31 -3.10 -35.50 -1.49
N PHE A 32 -3.72 -35.90 -2.62
CA PHE A 32 -3.78 -35.08 -3.84
C PHE A 32 -4.56 -33.78 -3.62
N LEU A 33 -5.73 -33.85 -3.00
CA LEU A 33 -6.55 -32.67 -2.67
C LEU A 33 -5.83 -31.71 -1.69
N LEU A 34 -5.15 -32.28 -0.68
CA LEU A 34 -4.34 -31.47 0.24
C LEU A 34 -3.19 -30.78 -0.51
N GLY A 35 -2.53 -31.46 -1.45
CA GLY A 35 -1.48 -30.87 -2.27
C GLY A 35 -1.97 -29.69 -3.09
N LEU A 36 -3.14 -29.83 -3.77
CA LEU A 36 -3.77 -28.73 -4.50
C LEU A 36 -4.17 -27.57 -3.58
N GLY A 37 -4.75 -27.87 -2.42
CA GLY A 37 -5.14 -26.88 -1.44
C GLY A 37 -3.96 -26.07 -0.93
N THR A 38 -2.83 -26.71 -0.63
CA THR A 38 -1.62 -26.02 -0.19
C THR A 38 -1.06 -25.08 -1.24
N VAL A 39 -1.01 -25.49 -2.50
CA VAL A 39 -0.55 -24.63 -3.61
C VAL A 39 -1.45 -23.39 -3.76
N ALA A 40 -2.77 -23.58 -3.73
CA ALA A 40 -3.74 -22.49 -3.81
C ALA A 40 -3.59 -21.53 -2.62
N PHE A 41 -3.41 -22.06 -1.40
CA PHE A 41 -3.19 -21.28 -0.19
C PHE A 41 -1.93 -20.42 -0.28
N TYR A 42 -0.79 -20.99 -0.70
CA TYR A 42 0.45 -20.24 -0.84
C TYR A 42 0.33 -19.12 -1.87
N ARG A 43 -0.33 -19.35 -3.01
CA ARG A 43 -0.57 -18.31 -4.02
C ARG A 43 -1.44 -17.18 -3.48
N CYS A 44 -2.49 -17.52 -2.73
CA CYS A 44 -3.37 -16.52 -2.09
C CYS A 44 -2.58 -15.69 -1.07
N PHE A 45 -1.77 -16.34 -0.24
CA PHE A 45 -0.96 -15.68 0.78
C PHE A 45 0.09 -14.73 0.20
N ASP A 46 0.77 -15.11 -0.89
CA ASP A 46 1.74 -14.25 -1.57
C ASP A 46 1.07 -13.04 -2.24
N ASN A 47 -0.14 -13.23 -2.79
CA ASN A 47 -0.93 -12.12 -3.31
C ASN A 47 -1.35 -11.14 -2.20
N MET A 48 -1.79 -11.64 -1.04
CA MET A 48 -2.13 -10.81 0.11
C MET A 48 -0.94 -9.98 0.61
N LYS A 49 0.26 -10.58 0.69
CA LYS A 49 1.48 -9.84 1.05
C LYS A 49 1.78 -8.70 0.06
N GLY A 50 1.56 -8.94 -1.23
CA GLY A 50 1.74 -7.92 -2.27
C GLY A 50 0.76 -6.76 -2.11
N LEU A 51 -0.52 -7.05 -1.86
CA LEU A 51 -1.55 -6.04 -1.63
C LEU A 51 -1.27 -5.20 -0.37
N ARG A 52 -0.87 -5.85 0.72
CA ARG A 52 -0.54 -5.16 1.97
C ARG A 52 0.63 -4.18 1.79
N ARG A 53 1.70 -4.60 1.11
CA ARG A 53 2.84 -3.71 0.81
C ARG A 53 2.43 -2.50 -0.03
N ASN A 54 1.57 -2.70 -1.03
CA ASN A 54 1.05 -1.59 -1.84
C ASN A 54 0.19 -0.64 -1.01
N ALA A 55 -0.68 -1.17 -0.13
CA ALA A 55 -1.49 -0.35 0.76
C ALA A 55 -0.61 0.48 1.72
N ASP A 56 0.44 -0.12 2.28
CA ASP A 56 1.39 0.57 3.15
C ASP A 56 2.14 1.69 2.40
N ASP A 57 2.59 1.44 1.16
CA ASP A 57 3.27 2.45 0.33
C ASP A 57 2.33 3.61 -0.03
N ILE A 58 1.05 3.33 -0.37
CA ILE A 58 0.02 4.34 -0.62
C ILE A 58 -0.26 5.17 0.64
N THR A 59 -0.44 4.52 1.78
CA THR A 59 -0.70 5.21 3.06
C THR A 59 0.45 6.16 3.42
N ARG A 60 1.69 5.73 3.25
CA ARG A 60 2.87 6.58 3.46
C ARG A 60 2.91 7.76 2.50
N ALA A 61 2.57 7.57 1.22
CA ALA A 61 2.53 8.65 0.25
C ALA A 61 1.47 9.69 0.62
N VAL A 62 0.27 9.25 1.01
CA VAL A 62 -0.80 10.16 1.46
C VAL A 62 -0.37 10.93 2.72
N HIS A 63 0.24 10.26 3.69
CA HIS A 63 0.74 10.92 4.89
C HIS A 63 1.84 11.96 4.58
N ALA A 64 2.76 11.62 3.68
CA ALA A 64 3.78 12.56 3.21
C ALA A 64 3.16 13.78 2.52
N GLY A 65 2.12 13.56 1.70
CA GLY A 65 1.37 14.63 1.03
C GLY A 65 0.64 15.54 2.00
N GLU A 66 0.00 14.99 3.05
CA GLU A 66 -0.66 15.81 4.07
C GLU A 66 0.35 16.62 4.91
N LEU A 67 1.49 16.03 5.24
CA LEU A 67 2.56 16.75 5.93
C LEU A 67 3.07 17.92 5.07
N TRP A 68 3.31 17.68 3.78
CA TRP A 68 3.71 18.71 2.84
C TRP A 68 2.64 19.82 2.71
N ARG A 69 1.35 19.47 2.60
CA ARG A 69 0.26 20.45 2.57
C ARG A 69 0.26 21.35 3.80
N ASN A 70 0.46 20.75 4.96
CA ASN A 70 0.51 21.51 6.21
C ASN A 70 1.72 22.45 6.24
N ASP A 71 2.89 21.99 5.76
CA ASP A 71 4.07 22.85 5.68
C ASP A 71 3.88 24.00 4.68
N ILE A 72 3.25 23.75 3.52
CA ILE A 72 2.92 24.82 2.56
C ILE A 72 1.92 25.83 3.15
N ARG A 73 0.86 25.37 3.81
CA ARG A 73 -0.13 26.27 4.46
C ARG A 73 0.51 27.14 5.52
N ALA A 74 1.44 26.58 6.30
CA ALA A 74 2.17 27.31 7.34
C ALA A 74 3.25 28.25 6.80
N ALA A 75 3.45 28.37 5.48
CA ALA A 75 4.42 29.25 4.90
C ALA A 75 4.11 30.73 5.23
N ALA A 76 5.08 31.41 5.86
CA ALA A 76 4.96 32.80 6.26
C ALA A 76 5.49 33.79 5.21
N ARG A 77 6.31 33.30 4.26
CA ARG A 77 6.94 34.08 3.19
C ARG A 77 6.90 33.29 1.88
N ALA A 78 7.35 33.93 0.80
CA ALA A 78 7.43 33.29 -0.51
C ALA A 78 8.30 32.01 -0.45
N ILE A 79 7.76 30.92 -1.00
CA ILE A 79 8.44 29.65 -1.11
C ILE A 79 9.47 29.75 -2.23
N GLN A 80 10.67 29.27 -1.98
CA GLN A 80 11.80 29.33 -2.92
C GLN A 80 12.09 27.91 -3.44
N VAL A 81 12.33 27.83 -4.75
CA VAL A 81 12.77 26.59 -5.40
C VAL A 81 14.20 26.78 -5.84
N ASP A 82 15.10 25.97 -5.31
CA ASP A 82 16.45 25.88 -5.82
C ASP A 82 16.48 24.86 -6.96
N GLN A 83 16.70 25.36 -8.17
CA GLN A 83 16.71 24.52 -9.37
C GLN A 83 17.97 23.65 -9.47
N THR A 84 19.04 24.03 -8.78
CA THR A 84 20.32 23.30 -8.83
C THR A 84 20.20 21.97 -8.11
N ASP A 85 19.63 21.98 -6.92
CA ASP A 85 19.51 20.79 -6.04
C ASP A 85 18.08 20.24 -5.99
N GLN A 86 17.15 20.78 -6.76
CA GLN A 86 15.71 20.45 -6.69
C GLN A 86 15.16 20.51 -5.26
N THR A 87 15.71 21.45 -4.47
CA THR A 87 15.32 21.66 -3.08
C THR A 87 14.28 22.76 -3.01
N ILE A 88 13.19 22.49 -2.30
CA ILE A 88 12.18 23.50 -1.99
C ILE A 88 12.36 23.95 -0.56
N ARG A 89 12.43 25.28 -0.39
CA ARG A 89 12.53 25.95 0.90
C ARG A 89 11.22 26.62 1.22
N ILE A 90 10.61 26.21 2.32
CA ILE A 90 9.34 26.71 2.85
C ILE A 90 9.62 27.49 4.13
N PRO A 91 9.67 28.82 4.08
CA PRO A 91 9.90 29.63 5.28
C PRO A 91 8.61 29.71 6.10
N GLN A 92 8.61 29.14 7.29
CA GLN A 92 7.55 29.25 8.30
C GLN A 92 7.90 30.35 9.30
N ARG A 93 6.99 30.66 10.22
CA ARG A 93 7.20 31.75 11.22
C ARG A 93 8.40 31.49 12.12
N ASP A 94 8.56 30.24 12.59
CA ASP A 94 9.55 29.87 13.61
C ASP A 94 10.71 29.05 13.04
N ARG A 95 10.58 28.53 11.85
CA ARG A 95 11.56 27.63 11.22
C ARG A 95 11.46 27.63 9.71
N GLU A 96 12.46 27.05 9.08
CA GLU A 96 12.45 26.77 7.65
C GLU A 96 12.34 25.26 7.43
N VAL A 97 11.51 24.85 6.48
CA VAL A 97 11.35 23.45 6.10
C VAL A 97 11.87 23.29 4.69
N PHE A 98 12.60 22.22 4.49
CA PHE A 98 13.20 21.91 3.19
C PHE A 98 12.73 20.53 2.73
N TYR A 99 12.47 20.43 1.42
CA TYR A 99 12.16 19.19 0.74
C TYR A 99 13.15 18.97 -0.38
N ARG A 100 13.65 17.76 -0.54
CA ARG A 100 14.55 17.36 -1.62
C ARG A 100 14.20 15.97 -2.11
N PHE A 101 14.25 15.80 -3.43
CA PHE A 101 14.16 14.47 -4.07
C PHE A 101 15.57 14.05 -4.50
N ALA A 102 16.04 12.92 -4.01
CA ALA A 102 17.33 12.31 -4.37
C ALA A 102 17.25 10.80 -4.17
N ASP A 103 17.99 10.04 -4.96
CA ASP A 103 18.16 8.59 -4.82
C ASP A 103 16.84 7.84 -4.64
N THR A 104 15.81 8.18 -5.44
CA THR A 104 14.47 7.57 -5.37
C THR A 104 13.77 7.73 -4.02
N GLN A 105 14.13 8.76 -3.27
CA GLN A 105 13.55 9.10 -1.97
C GLN A 105 13.25 10.59 -1.89
N VAL A 106 12.20 10.92 -1.18
CA VAL A 106 11.91 12.28 -0.77
C VAL A 106 12.41 12.46 0.65
N PHE A 107 13.21 13.49 0.85
CA PHE A 107 13.74 13.89 2.15
C PHE A 107 13.07 15.17 2.62
N ARG A 108 12.88 15.27 3.92
CA ARG A 108 12.42 16.48 4.61
C ARG A 108 13.41 16.88 5.69
N ARG A 109 13.64 18.18 5.83
CA ARG A 109 14.47 18.77 6.89
C ARG A 109 13.71 19.93 7.53
N ALA A 110 13.59 19.93 8.83
CA ALA A 110 12.90 20.98 9.60
C ALA A 110 13.92 21.83 10.38
N GLY A 111 14.46 22.85 9.72
CA GLY A 111 15.52 23.74 10.22
C GLY A 111 16.78 23.67 9.34
N ALA A 112 17.55 24.76 9.32
CA ALA A 112 18.76 24.84 8.49
C ALA A 112 19.84 23.84 8.93
N ASP A 113 19.98 23.61 10.23
CA ASP A 113 20.99 22.73 10.83
C ASP A 113 20.48 21.34 11.17
N ALA A 114 19.19 21.05 10.88
CA ALA A 114 18.61 19.75 11.16
C ALA A 114 19.10 18.69 10.14
N PRO A 115 19.18 17.41 10.51
CA PRO A 115 19.51 16.34 9.56
C PRO A 115 18.39 16.14 8.54
N TRP A 116 18.77 15.70 7.35
CA TRP A 116 17.79 15.22 6.36
C TRP A 116 17.19 13.90 6.80
N LEU A 117 15.87 13.86 6.93
CA LEU A 117 15.13 12.66 7.29
C LEU A 117 14.42 12.11 6.05
N PRO A 118 14.52 10.82 5.77
CA PRO A 118 13.77 10.22 4.68
C PRO A 118 12.28 10.24 5.02
N LEU A 119 11.50 10.93 4.18
CA LEU A 119 10.05 11.05 4.31
C LEU A 119 9.35 9.92 3.56
N LEU A 120 9.78 9.64 2.34
CA LEU A 120 9.18 8.64 1.47
C LEU A 120 10.23 7.97 0.62
N SER A 121 10.22 6.65 0.56
CA SER A 121 11.08 5.82 -0.27
C SER A 121 10.31 5.21 -1.45
N LYS A 122 11.04 4.63 -2.42
CA LYS A 122 10.47 4.01 -3.63
C LYS A 122 9.72 5.02 -4.51
N VAL A 123 10.21 6.21 -4.60
CA VAL A 123 9.69 7.26 -5.47
C VAL A 123 10.35 7.14 -6.84
N GLN A 124 9.54 7.08 -7.90
CA GLN A 124 10.02 7.09 -9.28
C GLN A 124 10.29 8.50 -9.74
N ASN A 125 9.35 9.41 -9.46
CA ASN A 125 9.43 10.82 -9.80
C ASN A 125 8.75 11.65 -8.71
N SER A 126 9.30 12.83 -8.44
CA SER A 126 8.75 13.80 -7.49
C SER A 126 8.97 15.19 -8.04
N GLN A 127 7.91 15.88 -8.40
CA GLN A 127 7.96 17.22 -8.96
C GLN A 127 7.06 18.15 -8.16
N MET A 128 7.63 19.24 -7.68
CA MET A 128 6.91 20.28 -6.97
C MET A 128 6.94 21.56 -7.81
N THR A 129 5.77 22.06 -8.16
CA THR A 129 5.61 23.23 -9.03
C THR A 129 4.70 24.26 -8.40
N ASN A 130 4.88 25.52 -8.76
CA ASN A 130 3.94 26.58 -8.45
C ASN A 130 2.94 26.74 -9.60
N ASP A 131 1.67 26.95 -9.26
CA ASP A 131 0.57 27.24 -10.18
C ASP A 131 0.03 28.65 -9.86
N PRO A 132 0.52 29.69 -10.58
CA PRO A 132 0.06 31.04 -10.35
C PRO A 132 -1.36 31.21 -10.86
N ARG A 133 -2.29 31.55 -9.97
CA ARG A 133 -3.70 31.85 -10.28
C ARG A 133 -3.97 33.34 -10.06
N ALA A 134 -5.10 33.84 -10.58
CA ALA A 134 -5.42 35.27 -10.59
C ALA A 134 -5.29 35.97 -9.20
N HIS A 135 -5.52 35.27 -8.11
CA HIS A 135 -5.51 35.85 -6.76
C HIS A 135 -4.63 35.13 -5.75
N VAL A 136 -4.08 33.96 -6.10
CA VAL A 136 -3.28 33.13 -5.20
C VAL A 136 -2.27 32.31 -5.98
N THR A 137 -1.14 32.02 -5.39
CA THR A 137 -0.21 31.02 -5.92
C THR A 137 -0.47 29.69 -5.23
N ALA A 138 -0.96 28.71 -5.98
CA ALA A 138 -1.09 27.35 -5.51
C ALA A 138 0.21 26.59 -5.74
N TRP A 139 0.49 25.63 -4.87
CA TRP A 139 1.60 24.71 -5.02
C TRP A 139 1.06 23.33 -5.32
N CYS A 140 1.65 22.67 -6.29
CA CYS A 140 1.32 21.33 -6.72
C CYS A 140 2.50 20.41 -6.49
N TRP A 141 2.28 19.27 -5.85
CA TRP A 141 3.25 18.21 -5.74
C TRP A 141 2.74 16.95 -6.46
N GLU A 142 3.42 16.59 -7.52
CA GLU A 142 3.20 15.34 -8.25
C GLU A 142 4.22 14.30 -7.79
N LEU A 143 3.71 13.16 -7.39
CA LEU A 143 4.48 12.08 -6.80
C LEU A 143 4.13 10.76 -7.49
N GLU A 144 5.09 10.16 -8.15
CA GLU A 144 4.96 8.84 -8.78
C GLU A 144 5.76 7.80 -7.98
N LEU A 145 5.09 6.74 -7.55
CA LEU A 145 5.76 5.64 -6.84
C LEU A 145 6.26 4.57 -7.80
N GLN A 146 7.34 3.90 -7.40
CA GLN A 146 7.84 2.74 -8.12
C GLN A 146 6.83 1.57 -8.00
N PRO A 147 6.50 0.88 -9.11
CA PRO A 147 5.63 -0.27 -9.05
C PRO A 147 6.29 -1.42 -8.29
N THR A 148 5.58 -2.03 -7.37
CA THR A 148 6.09 -3.15 -6.56
C THR A 148 6.36 -4.40 -7.39
N ARG A 149 5.74 -4.55 -8.56
CA ARG A 149 5.93 -5.66 -9.51
C ARG A 149 6.38 -5.13 -10.86
N LYS A 150 7.42 -5.71 -11.45
CA LYS A 150 7.97 -5.33 -12.77
C LYS A 150 6.96 -5.38 -13.92
N ASN A 151 5.88 -6.16 -13.80
CA ASN A 151 4.88 -6.36 -14.86
C ASN A 151 3.59 -5.55 -14.67
N VAL A 152 3.52 -4.66 -13.69
CA VAL A 152 2.34 -3.81 -13.48
C VAL A 152 2.50 -2.54 -14.31
N ARG A 153 1.57 -2.33 -15.27
CA ARG A 153 1.55 -1.14 -16.14
C ARG A 153 1.06 0.13 -15.42
N THR A 154 0.36 -0.03 -14.30
CA THR A 154 -0.17 1.11 -13.52
C THR A 154 0.87 1.59 -12.52
N ARG A 155 1.23 2.86 -12.64
CA ARG A 155 2.09 3.55 -11.68
C ARG A 155 1.23 4.41 -10.78
N PRO A 156 1.28 4.24 -9.45
CA PRO A 156 0.54 5.08 -8.54
C PRO A 156 1.05 6.53 -8.66
N LEU A 157 0.20 7.41 -9.16
CA LEU A 157 0.45 8.85 -9.27
C LEU A 157 -0.44 9.58 -8.25
N PHE A 158 0.17 10.41 -7.43
CA PHE A 158 -0.51 11.25 -6.46
C PHE A 158 -0.28 12.72 -6.82
N THR A 159 -1.32 13.52 -6.72
CA THR A 159 -1.25 14.96 -6.90
C THR A 159 -1.78 15.64 -5.65
N PHE A 160 -0.93 16.42 -5.01
CA PHE A 160 -1.28 17.20 -3.83
C PHE A 160 -1.28 18.68 -4.18
N LEU A 161 -2.33 19.39 -3.75
CA LEU A 161 -2.47 20.83 -3.96
C LEU A 161 -2.54 21.52 -2.60
N ALA A 162 -1.84 22.64 -2.47
CA ALA A 162 -1.88 23.47 -1.27
C ALA A 162 -1.70 24.94 -1.63
N VAL A 163 -2.32 25.81 -0.84
CA VAL A 163 -2.20 27.26 -0.93
C VAL A 163 -1.65 27.77 0.39
N PRO A 164 -0.58 28.59 0.40
CA PRO A 164 -0.08 29.23 1.59
C PRO A 164 -1.14 30.15 2.22
N GLU A 165 -1.26 30.19 3.55
CA GLU A 165 -2.21 31.07 4.24
C GLU A 165 -1.96 32.55 3.93
N ASN A 166 -0.71 32.94 3.74
CA ASN A 166 -0.31 34.29 3.36
C ASN A 166 -0.17 34.50 1.86
N GLY A 167 -0.74 33.63 1.05
CA GLY A 167 -0.64 33.63 -0.41
C GLY A 167 -1.36 34.77 -1.15
N LYS A 168 -1.83 35.78 -0.48
CA LYS A 168 -2.16 37.06 -1.11
C LYS A 168 -0.86 37.75 -1.51
N GLN A 169 -0.41 37.53 -2.74
CA GLN A 169 0.53 38.46 -3.35
C GLN A 169 -0.15 39.82 -3.50
N PRO A 170 0.55 40.93 -3.15
CA PRO A 170 0.06 42.28 -3.35
C PRO A 170 -0.20 42.56 -4.83
#